data_7a720de2d54acafcb88733569a9546e2
#
_entry.id   7a720de2d54acafcb88733569a9546e2
#
_cell.length_a   1.000
_cell.length_b   1.000
_cell.length_c   1.000
_cell.angle_alpha   90.00
_cell.angle_beta   90.00
_cell.angle_gamma   90.00
#
_symmetry.space_group_name_H-M   'P 1'
#
loop_
_entity.id
_entity.type
_entity.pdbx_description
1 polymer ?
#
loop_
_entity_poly.entity_id
_entity_poly.type
_entity_poly.pdbx_seq_one_letter_code
_entity_poly.pdbx_strand_id
1 'polypeptide(L)'
;HLLSRRQRQMCIETGIPLCDGAVYISGDSMYPILKSGDIVGFKEINSFSNLIYGEMYLVSFTIEGDEYLAVKYVNRSEKEGYLKLVSYNAHHDPMDIPFSTINAMAIVKFSIRRHMMM
;
A
#
# COMPACT_ATOMS: atom_id res chain seq x y z
N HIS A 1 -12.83 -0.67 -6.21
CA HIS A 1 -11.94 0.20 -6.95
C HIS A 1 -11.76 1.53 -6.28
N LEU A 2 -10.53 1.94 -6.16
CA LEU A 2 -10.20 3.18 -5.50
C LEU A 2 -10.08 4.33 -6.47
N LEU A 3 -9.87 4.06 -7.78
CA LEU A 3 -9.68 5.12 -8.76
C LEU A 3 -10.47 4.91 -10.02
N SER A 4 -10.88 6.05 -10.59
CA SER A 4 -11.59 6.09 -11.87
C SER A 4 -10.62 5.89 -13.04
N ARG A 5 -11.18 5.52 -14.18
CA ARG A 5 -10.41 5.42 -15.42
C ARG A 5 -9.78 6.76 -15.79
N ARG A 6 -10.47 7.85 -15.49
CA ARG A 6 -9.96 9.19 -15.76
C ARG A 6 -8.66 9.49 -15.02
N GLN A 7 -8.55 9.01 -13.79
CA GLN A 7 -7.33 9.20 -13.01
C GLN A 7 -6.17 8.38 -13.56
N ARG A 8 -6.44 7.21 -14.13
CA ARG A 8 -5.40 6.44 -14.82
C ARG A 8 -4.86 7.20 -16.03
N GLN A 9 -5.73 7.86 -16.79
CA GLN A 9 -5.29 8.69 -17.91
C GLN A 9 -4.39 9.83 -17.45
N MET A 10 -4.72 10.44 -16.32
CA MET A 10 -3.88 11.50 -15.75
C MET A 10 -2.48 11.00 -15.44
N CYS A 11 -2.34 9.76 -14.92
CA CYS A 11 -1.03 9.17 -14.69
C CYS A 11 -0.21 9.09 -15.97
N ILE A 12 -0.82 8.74 -17.09
CA ILE A 12 -0.15 8.66 -18.39
C ILE A 12 0.25 10.05 -18.86
N GLU A 13 -0.66 11.02 -18.79
CA GLU A 13 -0.46 12.39 -19.27
C GLU A 13 0.66 13.12 -18.53
N THR A 14 0.86 12.81 -17.25
CA THR A 14 1.88 13.47 -16.46
C THR A 14 3.24 12.77 -16.53
N GLY A 15 3.34 11.67 -17.28
CA GLY A 15 4.58 10.89 -17.37
C GLY A 15 4.84 10.02 -16.16
N ILE A 16 3.89 9.88 -15.25
CA ILE A 16 3.97 9.00 -14.10
C ILE A 16 3.73 7.57 -14.57
N PRO A 17 4.37 6.55 -13.94
CA PRO A 17 4.11 5.16 -14.32
C PRO A 17 2.63 4.82 -14.28
N LEU A 18 2.18 3.99 -15.21
CA LEU A 18 0.79 3.53 -15.27
C LEU A 18 0.39 2.89 -13.95
N CYS A 19 -0.72 3.32 -13.40
CA CYS A 19 -1.24 2.79 -12.14
C CYS A 19 -2.76 2.66 -12.20
N ASP A 20 -3.32 1.92 -11.25
CA ASP A 20 -4.77 1.75 -11.13
C ASP A 20 -5.37 2.82 -10.24
N GLY A 21 -4.56 3.42 -9.39
CA GLY A 21 -5.11 4.35 -8.45
C GLY A 21 -4.08 5.06 -7.58
N ALA A 22 -4.58 5.97 -6.73
CA ALA A 22 -3.77 6.66 -5.76
C ALA A 22 -4.56 6.93 -4.48
N VAL A 23 -3.85 6.98 -3.36
CA VAL A 23 -4.45 7.29 -2.06
C VAL A 23 -3.53 8.22 -1.28
N TYR A 24 -4.11 9.00 -0.38
CA TYR A 24 -3.36 9.80 0.58
C TYR A 24 -2.91 8.92 1.73
N ILE A 25 -1.69 9.17 2.19
CA ILE A 25 -1.15 8.50 3.37
C ILE A 25 -1.63 9.22 4.63
N SER A 26 -2.03 8.43 5.62
CA SER A 26 -2.29 8.91 6.97
C SER A 26 -1.44 8.10 7.96
N GLY A 27 -1.11 8.73 9.10
CA GLY A 27 -0.28 8.08 10.10
C GLY A 27 1.20 8.13 9.76
N ASP A 28 2.02 7.48 10.58
CA ASP A 28 3.47 7.59 10.53
C ASP A 28 4.21 6.25 10.43
N SER A 29 3.50 5.17 10.14
CA SER A 29 4.11 3.83 10.11
C SER A 29 5.21 3.69 9.06
N MET A 30 5.17 4.49 8.00
CA MET A 30 6.16 4.46 6.93
C MET A 30 7.07 5.70 6.97
N TYR A 31 7.03 6.48 8.04
CA TYR A 31 7.90 7.65 8.20
C TYR A 31 9.36 7.20 8.36
N PRO A 32 10.33 7.87 7.76
CA PRO A 32 10.21 9.10 6.95
C PRO A 32 10.09 8.86 5.44
N ILE A 33 10.01 7.60 5.00
CA ILE A 33 9.86 7.29 3.56
C ILE A 33 8.57 7.89 3.03
N LEU A 34 7.46 7.70 3.78
CA LEU A 34 6.18 8.31 3.49
C LEU A 34 5.73 9.10 4.70
N LYS A 35 5.23 10.31 4.46
CA LYS A 35 4.68 11.17 5.51
C LYS A 35 3.18 11.31 5.31
N SER A 36 2.47 11.59 6.40
CA SER A 36 1.05 11.91 6.32
C SER A 36 0.82 13.05 5.32
N GLY A 37 -0.12 12.86 4.41
CA GLY A 37 -0.38 13.80 3.32
C GLY A 37 0.31 13.46 2.02
N ASP A 38 1.28 12.57 2.02
CA ASP A 38 1.86 12.06 0.77
C ASP A 38 0.81 11.27 -0.01
N ILE A 39 1.00 11.21 -1.31
CA ILE A 39 0.14 10.44 -2.21
C ILE A 39 0.94 9.27 -2.73
N VAL A 40 0.38 8.08 -2.69
CA VAL A 40 0.98 6.90 -3.32
C VAL A 40 0.12 6.41 -4.46
N GLY A 41 0.75 6.12 -5.58
CA GLY A 41 0.10 5.48 -6.72
C GLY A 41 0.33 3.98 -6.65
N PHE A 42 -0.68 3.21 -7.00
CA PHE A 42 -0.62 1.76 -6.86
C PHE A 42 -1.20 1.04 -8.06
N LYS A 43 -0.81 -0.22 -8.20
CA LYS A 43 -1.38 -1.13 -9.20
C LYS A 43 -1.88 -2.38 -8.48
N GLU A 44 -3.16 -2.71 -8.66
CA GLU A 44 -3.74 -3.89 -8.04
C GLU A 44 -3.11 -5.16 -8.59
N ILE A 45 -2.93 -6.15 -7.72
CA ILE A 45 -2.48 -7.48 -8.13
C ILE A 45 -3.70 -8.38 -8.26
N ASN A 46 -3.65 -9.29 -9.22
CA ASN A 46 -4.78 -10.19 -9.50
C ASN A 46 -4.74 -11.46 -8.66
N SER A 47 -3.58 -11.81 -8.15
CA SER A 47 -3.40 -13.04 -7.40
C SER A 47 -2.28 -12.90 -6.39
N PHE A 48 -2.43 -13.53 -5.24
CA PHE A 48 -1.39 -13.55 -4.21
C PHE A 48 -0.15 -14.34 -4.67
N SER A 49 -0.26 -15.15 -5.71
CA SER A 49 0.89 -15.82 -6.29
C SER A 49 1.85 -14.84 -6.99
N ASN A 50 1.38 -13.64 -7.29
CA ASN A 50 2.18 -12.60 -7.92
C ASN A 50 2.84 -11.65 -6.92
N LEU A 51 2.80 -11.96 -5.63
CA LEU A 51 3.43 -11.13 -4.62
C LEU A 51 4.94 -11.11 -4.79
N ILE A 52 5.51 -9.92 -4.66
CA ILE A 52 6.95 -9.72 -4.62
C ILE A 52 7.28 -9.34 -3.18
N TYR A 53 7.90 -10.26 -2.45
CA TYR A 53 8.24 -10.01 -1.06
C TYR A 53 9.34 -8.97 -0.94
N GLY A 54 9.25 -8.13 0.07
CA GLY A 54 10.18 -7.04 0.27
C GLY A 54 9.74 -5.72 -0.35
N GLU A 55 8.69 -5.74 -1.16
CA GLU A 55 8.17 -4.54 -1.81
C GLU A 55 7.05 -3.90 -0.99
N MET A 56 6.78 -2.63 -1.27
CA MET A 56 5.75 -1.86 -0.59
C MET A 56 4.39 -2.09 -1.26
N TYR A 57 3.39 -2.38 -0.43
CA TYR A 57 2.03 -2.66 -0.89
C TYR A 57 1.01 -1.84 -0.12
N LEU A 58 -0.06 -1.49 -0.80
CA LEU A 58 -1.31 -1.05 -0.17
C LEU A 58 -2.12 -2.30 0.10
N VAL A 59 -2.48 -2.53 1.37
CA VAL A 59 -3.16 -3.76 1.79
C VAL A 59 -4.48 -3.38 2.44
N SER A 60 -5.56 -3.97 1.94
CA SER A 60 -6.88 -3.87 2.54
C SER A 60 -7.20 -5.20 3.22
N PHE A 61 -7.51 -5.17 4.50
CA PHE A 61 -7.78 -6.39 5.25
C PHE A 61 -8.83 -6.13 6.34
N THR A 62 -9.49 -7.20 6.75
CA THR A 62 -10.56 -7.14 7.75
C THR A 62 -10.23 -8.10 8.89
N ILE A 63 -10.20 -7.57 10.11
CA ILE A 63 -9.99 -8.37 11.32
C ILE A 63 -11.13 -8.11 12.27
N GLU A 64 -11.85 -9.15 12.65
CA GLU A 64 -12.97 -9.09 13.59
C GLU A 64 -14.02 -8.04 13.20
N GLY A 65 -14.30 -7.95 11.92
CA GLY A 65 -15.31 -7.01 11.39
C GLY A 65 -14.81 -5.61 11.13
N ASP A 66 -13.60 -5.28 11.55
CA ASP A 66 -13.00 -3.97 11.30
C ASP A 66 -12.15 -3.99 10.04
N GLU A 67 -12.39 -3.03 9.16
CA GLU A 67 -11.62 -2.90 7.91
C GLU A 67 -10.43 -1.98 8.11
N TYR A 68 -9.29 -2.39 7.57
CA TYR A 68 -8.05 -1.63 7.60
C TYR A 68 -7.51 -1.44 6.20
N LEU A 69 -6.92 -0.29 5.97
CA LEU A 69 -6.20 0.02 4.75
C LEU A 69 -4.85 0.59 5.15
N ALA A 70 -3.78 -0.09 4.79
CA ALA A 70 -2.44 0.28 5.23
C ALA A 70 -1.43 0.13 4.11
N VAL A 71 -0.41 1.01 4.11
CA VAL A 71 0.75 0.87 3.25
C VAL A 71 1.87 0.28 4.10
N LYS A 72 2.38 -0.87 3.69
CA LYS A 72 3.41 -1.61 4.43
C LYS A 72 4.35 -2.31 3.46
N TYR A 73 5.55 -2.63 3.93
CA TYR A 73 6.34 -3.64 3.25
C TYR A 73 5.72 -5.01 3.54
N VAL A 74 5.71 -5.84 2.53
CA VAL A 74 5.12 -7.17 2.61
C VAL A 74 6.24 -8.19 2.57
N ASN A 75 6.35 -8.98 3.61
CA ASN A 75 7.36 -10.01 3.73
C ASN A 75 6.73 -11.37 3.98
N ARG A 76 7.51 -12.41 3.72
CA ARG A 76 7.10 -13.77 4.03
C ARG A 76 7.01 -13.95 5.53
N SER A 77 5.91 -14.51 6.00
CA SER A 77 5.74 -14.84 7.40
C SER A 77 6.36 -16.22 7.72
N GLU A 78 6.81 -16.39 8.93
CA GLU A 78 7.24 -17.70 9.42
C GLU A 78 6.05 -18.65 9.61
N LYS A 79 4.86 -18.09 9.76
CA LYS A 79 3.63 -18.87 9.88
C LYS A 79 3.07 -19.18 8.51
N GLU A 80 2.83 -20.45 8.23
CA GLU A 80 2.21 -20.86 6.97
C GLU A 80 0.80 -20.29 6.87
N GLY A 81 0.46 -19.75 5.71
CA GLY A 81 -0.84 -19.14 5.48
C GLY A 81 -0.97 -17.71 5.99
N TYR A 82 0.12 -17.12 6.44
CA TYR A 82 0.17 -15.74 6.93
C TYR A 82 1.05 -14.87 6.07
N LEU A 83 0.79 -13.57 6.11
CA LEU A 83 1.60 -12.56 5.46
C LEU A 83 2.14 -11.62 6.54
N LYS A 84 3.42 -11.26 6.44
CA LYS A 84 4.03 -10.33 7.39
C LYS A 84 4.00 -8.92 6.82
N LEU A 85 3.38 -8.01 7.56
CA LEU A 85 3.32 -6.58 7.23
C LEU A 85 4.34 -5.84 8.09
N VAL A 86 5.25 -5.13 7.45
CA VAL A 86 6.36 -4.46 8.13
C VAL A 86 6.31 -2.96 7.85
N SER A 87 6.37 -2.17 8.92
CA SER A 87 6.47 -0.72 8.84
C SER A 87 7.92 -0.30 8.68
N TYR A 88 8.16 0.77 7.94
CA TYR A 88 9.51 1.34 7.88
C TYR A 88 9.89 1.98 9.22
N ASN A 89 8.93 2.63 9.86
CA ASN A 89 9.13 3.25 11.17
C ASN A 89 9.26 2.17 12.24
N ALA A 90 10.42 2.11 12.89
CA ALA A 90 10.74 1.08 13.87
C ALA A 90 9.88 1.13 15.14
N HIS A 91 9.15 2.22 15.37
CA HIS A 91 8.21 2.32 16.48
C HIS A 91 6.97 1.46 16.29
N HIS A 92 6.74 0.98 15.08
CA HIS A 92 5.61 0.11 14.76
C HIS A 92 6.10 -1.32 14.59
N ASP A 93 5.57 -2.24 15.38
CA ASP A 93 5.94 -3.65 15.30
C ASP A 93 5.39 -4.31 14.03
N PRO A 94 6.12 -5.28 13.48
CA PRO A 94 5.57 -6.08 12.39
C PRO A 94 4.35 -6.87 12.85
N MET A 95 3.45 -7.15 11.94
CA MET A 95 2.29 -7.98 12.25
C MET A 95 2.10 -9.05 11.18
N ASP A 96 1.71 -10.24 11.65
CA ASP A 96 1.36 -11.35 10.76
C ASP A 96 -0.15 -11.41 10.66
N ILE A 97 -0.65 -11.44 9.43
CA ILE A 97 -2.09 -11.56 9.19
C ILE A 97 -2.37 -12.78 8.30
N PRO A 98 -3.44 -13.52 8.59
CA PRO A 98 -3.83 -14.61 7.71
C PRO A 98 -4.20 -14.12 6.32
N PHE A 99 -3.81 -14.86 5.28
CA PHE A 99 -4.23 -14.52 3.91
C PHE A 99 -5.74 -14.41 3.79
N SER A 100 -6.48 -15.18 4.59
CA SER A 100 -7.94 -15.17 4.55
C SER A 100 -8.55 -13.83 4.96
N THR A 101 -7.81 -12.97 5.67
CA THR A 101 -8.30 -11.67 6.10
C THR A 101 -8.07 -10.57 5.05
N ILE A 102 -7.29 -10.86 4.02
CA ILE A 102 -6.91 -9.86 3.03
C ILE A 102 -8.02 -9.73 1.98
N ASN A 103 -8.52 -8.51 1.83
CA ASN A 103 -9.56 -8.20 0.84
C ASN A 103 -8.97 -7.90 -0.53
N ALA A 104 -7.88 -7.11 -0.54
CA ALA A 104 -7.23 -6.71 -1.77
C ALA A 104 -5.82 -6.23 -1.47
N MET A 105 -4.96 -6.31 -2.46
CA MET A 105 -3.59 -5.81 -2.39
C MET A 105 -3.22 -5.11 -3.69
N ALA A 106 -2.39 -4.07 -3.55
CA ALA A 106 -1.88 -3.34 -4.70
C ALA A 106 -0.42 -2.95 -4.44
N ILE A 107 0.44 -3.16 -5.44
CA ILE A 107 1.83 -2.76 -5.31
C ILE A 107 1.95 -1.24 -5.46
N VAL A 108 2.74 -0.61 -4.60
CA VAL A 108 3.00 0.82 -4.68
C VAL A 108 4.00 1.07 -5.80
N LYS A 109 3.64 1.94 -6.74
CA LYS A 109 4.48 2.23 -7.91
C LYS A 109 5.26 3.52 -7.76
N PHE A 110 4.71 4.51 -7.04
CA PHE A 110 5.37 5.79 -6.83
C PHE A 110 4.74 6.52 -5.65
N SER A 111 5.42 7.56 -5.18
CA SER A 111 4.87 8.47 -4.19
C SER A 111 5.12 9.91 -4.60
N ILE A 112 4.25 10.81 -4.17
CA ILE A 112 4.35 12.25 -4.42
C ILE A 112 4.19 12.96 -3.10
N ARG A 113 5.11 13.88 -2.82
CA ARG A 113 5.02 14.77 -1.66
C ARG A 113 4.83 16.19 -2.14
N ARG A 114 3.77 16.84 -1.65
CA ARG A 114 3.51 18.22 -1.99
C ARG A 114 4.25 19.16 -1.05
N HIS A 115 4.84 20.20 -1.62
CA HIS A 115 5.36 21.30 -0.84
C HIS A 115 4.32 22.41 -0.78
N MET A 116 3.92 22.76 0.43
CA MET A 116 3.02 23.88 0.65
C MET A 116 3.88 25.10 0.91
N MET A 117 3.90 26.01 -0.06
CA MET A 117 4.56 27.28 0.06
C MET A 117 3.60 28.26 0.73
N MET A 118 3.94 28.71 1.89
CA MET A 118 3.11 29.64 2.65
C MET A 118 3.55 31.08 2.46
#